data_687dee870525518bf066a222906b8b0a
#
_entry.id   687dee870525518bf066a222906b8b0a
#
_cell.length_a   1.000
_cell.length_b   1.000
_cell.length_c   1.000
_cell.angle_alpha   90.00
_cell.angle_beta   90.00
_cell.angle_gamma   90.00
#
_symmetry.space_group_name_H-M   'P 1'
#
loop_
_entity.id
_entity.type
_entity.pdbx_description
1 polymer ?
#
loop_
_entity_poly.entity_id
_entity_poly.type
_entity_poly.pdbx_seq_one_letter_code
_entity_poly.pdbx_strand_id
1 'polypeptide(L)'
;MPASADWLHEIKYDGYRIEAQKADDAATLFSRNGLDWTVRFPNLAKAVLTLPCDAALLDGEAAYVLPSGLTDFKALQEHIDKPDPAIRYFAFDLLSLDGTDLRKEPLATRKEKLRKLLAAKGVSNYIIYSDHVRGAGRVFLHKACSSGLEGIMCKRADAPYRSGRGKTWLKVKCTKAQEFVIG
;
A
#
# COMPACT_ATOMS: atom_id res chain seq x y z
N MET A 1 1.00 -5.56 -20.65
CA MET A 1 0.75 -5.85 -19.23
C MET A 1 1.20 -7.27 -18.92
N PRO A 2 1.95 -7.52 -17.83
CA PRO A 2 2.36 -8.86 -17.44
C PRO A 2 1.16 -9.75 -17.10
N ALA A 3 1.18 -11.01 -17.56
CA ALA A 3 0.07 -11.95 -17.37
C ALA A 3 0.48 -13.29 -16.73
N SER A 4 1.80 -13.52 -16.56
CA SER A 4 2.30 -14.77 -15.97
C SER A 4 2.09 -14.82 -14.45
N ALA A 5 2.12 -16.04 -13.90
CA ALA A 5 2.05 -16.29 -12.45
C ALA A 5 3.25 -15.70 -11.66
N ASP A 6 4.27 -15.17 -12.34
CA ASP A 6 5.39 -14.49 -11.71
C ASP A 6 5.06 -13.07 -11.24
N TRP A 7 3.86 -12.59 -11.53
CA TRP A 7 3.41 -11.26 -11.19
C TRP A 7 2.25 -11.29 -10.21
N LEU A 8 2.36 -10.41 -9.20
CA LEU A 8 1.30 -10.08 -8.25
C LEU A 8 0.65 -8.78 -8.72
N HIS A 9 -0.67 -8.73 -8.69
CA HIS A 9 -1.46 -7.57 -9.09
C HIS A 9 -2.22 -7.04 -7.88
N GLU A 10 -1.99 -5.79 -7.51
CA GLU A 10 -2.61 -5.12 -6.38
C GLU A 10 -3.41 -3.91 -6.86
N ILE A 11 -4.37 -3.47 -6.07
CA ILE A 11 -5.06 -2.20 -6.30
C ILE A 11 -4.03 -1.07 -6.22
N LYS A 12 -4.12 -0.11 -7.15
CA LYS A 12 -3.41 1.15 -7.05
C LYS A 12 -4.25 2.12 -6.23
N TYR A 13 -3.88 2.28 -4.98
CA TYR A 13 -4.50 3.27 -4.10
C TYR A 13 -4.09 4.69 -4.51
N ASP A 14 -5.00 5.64 -4.29
CA ASP A 14 -4.75 7.05 -4.56
C ASP A 14 -4.50 7.77 -3.23
N GLY A 15 -3.22 8.00 -2.92
CA GLY A 15 -2.79 8.50 -1.62
C GLY A 15 -1.36 9.00 -1.58
N TYR A 16 -0.80 9.04 -0.38
CA TYR A 16 0.62 9.30 -0.13
C TYR A 16 1.35 8.03 0.27
N ARG A 17 2.43 7.71 -0.45
CA ARG A 17 3.31 6.61 -0.05
C ARG A 17 4.01 6.96 1.24
N ILE A 18 3.89 6.06 2.20
CA ILE A 18 4.44 6.19 3.55
C ILE A 18 5.24 4.92 3.88
N GLU A 19 6.47 5.10 4.34
CA GLU A 19 7.21 4.06 5.04
C GLU A 19 6.91 4.22 6.54
N ALA A 20 6.29 3.20 7.14
CA ALA A 20 5.90 3.19 8.54
C ALA A 20 6.90 2.36 9.34
N GLN A 21 7.62 3.02 10.24
CA GLN A 21 8.57 2.40 11.15
C GLN A 21 7.97 2.26 12.54
N LYS A 22 8.07 1.07 13.12
CA LYS A 22 7.94 0.82 14.55
C LYS A 22 9.32 0.52 15.11
N ALA A 23 9.64 1.13 16.27
CA ALA A 23 10.83 0.82 17.04
C ALA A 23 10.42 0.90 18.52
N ASP A 24 10.32 -0.26 19.16
CA ASP A 24 9.79 -0.42 20.51
C ASP A 24 8.42 0.27 20.69
N ASP A 25 8.34 1.28 21.55
CA ASP A 25 7.13 2.05 21.85
C ASP A 25 6.99 3.32 20.97
N ALA A 26 7.80 3.45 19.92
CA ALA A 26 7.76 4.59 19.01
C ALA A 26 7.32 4.17 17.60
N ALA A 27 6.55 5.06 16.95
CA ALA A 27 6.20 4.94 15.55
C ALA A 27 6.58 6.21 14.79
N THR A 28 7.23 6.05 13.64
CA THR A 28 7.57 7.16 12.74
C THR A 28 7.06 6.86 11.33
N LEU A 29 6.43 7.84 10.72
CA LEU A 29 5.87 7.75 9.37
C LEU A 29 6.68 8.64 8.44
N PHE A 30 7.41 8.02 7.52
CA PHE A 30 8.23 8.75 6.56
C PHE A 30 7.52 8.90 5.21
N SER A 31 7.48 10.11 4.70
CA SER A 31 7.04 10.36 3.33
C SER A 31 8.05 9.79 2.32
N ARG A 32 7.65 9.71 1.05
CA ARG A 32 8.51 9.26 -0.05
C ARG A 32 9.87 9.98 -0.12
N ASN A 33 9.95 11.20 0.37
CA ASN A 33 11.18 12.00 0.37
C ASN A 33 11.95 11.91 1.70
N GLY A 34 11.57 10.99 2.59
CA GLY A 34 12.21 10.79 3.89
C GLY A 34 11.87 11.84 4.95
N LEU A 35 10.84 12.67 4.71
CA LEU A 35 10.38 13.63 5.71
C LEU A 35 9.51 12.93 6.74
N ASP A 36 9.68 13.27 8.02
CA ASP A 36 8.82 12.80 9.09
C ASP A 36 7.43 13.42 8.98
N TRP A 37 6.43 12.59 8.73
CA TRP A 37 5.02 12.94 8.60
C TRP A 37 4.17 12.33 9.73
N THR A 38 4.78 11.91 10.82
CA THR A 38 4.09 11.26 11.95
C THR A 38 2.95 12.11 12.48
N VAL A 39 3.19 13.42 12.66
CA VAL A 39 2.16 14.36 13.15
C VAL A 39 1.02 14.59 12.16
N ARG A 40 1.26 14.33 10.88
CA ARG A 40 0.25 14.49 9.82
C ARG A 40 -0.76 13.34 9.77
N PHE A 41 -0.40 12.16 10.30
CA PHE A 41 -1.22 10.96 10.32
C PHE A 41 -1.28 10.34 11.73
N PRO A 42 -1.82 11.05 12.73
CA PRO A 42 -1.74 10.63 14.12
C PRO A 42 -2.45 9.29 14.39
N ASN A 43 -3.55 8.98 13.68
CA ASN A 43 -4.25 7.70 13.80
C ASN A 43 -3.41 6.54 13.24
N LEU A 44 -2.69 6.78 12.15
CA LEU A 44 -1.81 5.75 11.56
C LEU A 44 -0.59 5.49 12.44
N ALA A 45 0.01 6.53 13.02
CA ALA A 45 1.12 6.37 13.95
C ALA A 45 0.69 5.52 15.17
N LYS A 46 -0.46 5.83 15.78
CA LYS A 46 -1.03 5.00 16.86
C LYS A 46 -1.31 3.57 16.40
N ALA A 47 -1.80 3.39 15.17
CA ALA A 47 -2.06 2.07 14.62
C ALA A 47 -0.79 1.23 14.46
N VAL A 48 0.32 1.84 14.03
CA VAL A 48 1.61 1.15 13.87
C VAL A 48 2.11 0.60 15.21
N LEU A 49 1.85 1.28 16.32
CA LEU A 49 2.20 0.80 17.67
C LEU A 49 1.46 -0.49 18.06
N THR A 50 0.32 -0.80 17.44
CA THR A 50 -0.44 -2.03 17.74
C THR A 50 0.14 -3.29 17.08
N LEU A 51 1.16 -3.16 16.23
CA LEU A 51 1.82 -4.31 15.62
C LEU A 51 2.49 -5.18 16.70
N PRO A 52 2.28 -6.52 16.68
CA PRO A 52 2.82 -7.43 17.69
C PRO A 52 4.27 -7.83 17.38
N CYS A 53 5.16 -6.85 17.40
CA CYS A 53 6.60 -6.99 17.19
C CYS A 53 7.32 -5.85 17.90
N ASP A 54 8.61 -5.98 18.16
CA ASP A 54 9.43 -4.92 18.76
C ASP A 54 9.80 -3.88 17.71
N ALA A 55 10.16 -4.32 16.50
CA ALA A 55 10.54 -3.43 15.41
C ALA A 55 10.00 -3.90 14.06
N ALA A 56 9.52 -2.97 13.24
CA ALA A 56 9.11 -3.26 11.86
C ALA A 56 9.29 -2.02 10.96
N LEU A 57 9.56 -2.27 9.69
CA LEU A 57 9.51 -1.25 8.64
C LEU A 57 8.58 -1.73 7.53
N LEU A 58 7.45 -1.05 7.38
CA LEU A 58 6.45 -1.33 6.37
C LEU A 58 6.49 -0.28 5.27
N ASP A 59 6.16 -0.69 4.05
CA ASP A 59 5.93 0.22 2.92
C ASP A 59 4.45 0.13 2.51
N GLY A 60 3.79 1.26 2.36
CA GLY A 60 2.36 1.31 2.11
C GLY A 60 1.90 2.65 1.55
N GLU A 61 0.59 2.77 1.39
CA GLU A 61 -0.09 3.99 0.96
C GLU A 61 -1.07 4.46 2.03
N ALA A 62 -0.92 5.71 2.48
CA ALA A 62 -1.93 6.37 3.29
C ALA A 62 -2.98 6.98 2.36
N ALA A 63 -4.23 6.57 2.49
CA ALA A 63 -5.30 7.03 1.62
C ALA A 63 -6.59 7.32 2.39
N TYR A 64 -7.37 8.28 1.91
CA TYR A 64 -8.73 8.55 2.38
C TYR A 64 -9.71 7.59 1.71
N VAL A 65 -10.48 6.87 2.49
CA VAL A 65 -11.45 5.88 2.00
C VAL A 65 -12.85 6.48 2.05
N LEU A 66 -13.45 6.66 0.88
CA LEU A 66 -14.83 7.10 0.74
C LEU A 66 -15.82 6.03 1.24
N PRO A 67 -17.09 6.39 1.55
CA PRO A 67 -18.13 5.40 1.89
C PRO A 67 -18.35 4.33 0.82
N SER A 68 -18.02 4.62 -0.45
CA SER A 68 -18.03 3.67 -1.56
C SER A 68 -16.91 2.62 -1.51
N GLY A 69 -15.91 2.79 -0.62
CA GLY A 69 -14.69 1.98 -0.56
C GLY A 69 -13.59 2.43 -1.53
N LEU A 70 -13.82 3.43 -2.36
CA LEU A 70 -12.78 4.01 -3.24
C LEU A 70 -11.87 4.93 -2.44
N THR A 71 -10.63 5.09 -2.92
CA THR A 71 -9.70 6.06 -2.34
C THR A 71 -9.75 7.38 -3.12
N ASP A 72 -9.63 8.51 -2.40
CA ASP A 72 -9.70 9.85 -2.97
C ASP A 72 -8.54 10.72 -2.44
N PHE A 73 -7.67 11.13 -3.35
CA PHE A 73 -6.48 11.93 -3.00
C PHE A 73 -6.84 13.36 -2.59
N LYS A 74 -7.87 13.96 -3.22
CA LYS A 74 -8.30 15.31 -2.87
C LYS A 74 -8.85 15.34 -1.46
N ALA A 75 -9.74 14.40 -1.14
CA ALA A 75 -10.25 14.26 0.22
C ALA A 75 -9.11 14.01 1.23
N LEU A 76 -8.09 13.20 0.88
CA LEU A 76 -6.93 13.01 1.73
C LEU A 76 -6.20 14.34 2.01
N GLN A 77 -5.99 15.18 1.00
CA GLN A 77 -5.31 16.47 1.16
C GLN A 77 -6.08 17.45 2.05
N GLU A 78 -7.42 17.37 2.04
CA GLU A 78 -8.29 18.21 2.86
C GLU A 78 -8.36 17.74 4.33
N HIS A 79 -8.07 16.45 4.60
CA HIS A 79 -8.21 15.81 5.91
C HIS A 79 -6.88 15.42 6.57
N ILE A 80 -5.76 15.57 5.87
CA ILE A 80 -4.42 15.38 6.44
C ILE A 80 -4.19 16.41 7.57
N ASP A 81 -3.33 16.09 8.53
CA ASP A 81 -3.03 16.88 9.72
C ASP A 81 -4.12 16.86 10.81
N LYS A 82 -5.15 16.00 10.64
CA LYS A 82 -6.22 15.78 11.62
C LYS A 82 -6.43 14.29 11.86
N PRO A 83 -6.86 13.90 13.07
CA PRO A 83 -7.33 12.54 13.31
C PRO A 83 -8.62 12.32 12.50
N ASP A 84 -8.55 11.57 11.41
CA ASP A 84 -9.71 11.24 10.60
C ASP A 84 -9.89 9.72 10.50
N PRO A 85 -11.08 9.18 10.86
CA PRO A 85 -11.34 7.74 10.83
C PRO A 85 -11.42 7.17 9.40
N ALA A 86 -11.54 8.01 8.37
CA ALA A 86 -11.57 7.55 6.97
C ALA A 86 -10.16 7.34 6.39
N ILE A 87 -9.11 7.88 7.02
CA ILE A 87 -7.74 7.65 6.55
C ILE A 87 -7.27 6.26 6.97
N ARG A 88 -6.78 5.48 6.01
CA ARG A 88 -6.26 4.11 6.19
C ARG A 88 -4.86 4.00 5.63
N TYR A 89 -4.09 3.06 6.19
CA TYR A 89 -2.78 2.67 5.71
C TYR A 89 -2.85 1.31 5.02
N PHE A 90 -2.70 1.29 3.72
CA PHE A 90 -2.67 0.07 2.91
C PHE A 90 -1.24 -0.43 2.80
N ALA A 91 -0.85 -1.33 3.70
CA ALA A 91 0.49 -1.90 3.73
C ALA A 91 0.64 -2.95 2.62
N PHE A 92 1.61 -2.76 1.73
CA PHE A 92 1.85 -3.63 0.58
C PHE A 92 3.22 -4.32 0.59
N ASP A 93 4.14 -3.94 1.49
CA ASP A 93 5.44 -4.58 1.65
C ASP A 93 5.93 -4.51 3.10
N LEU A 94 6.81 -5.46 3.48
CA LEU A 94 7.48 -5.52 4.77
C LEU A 94 8.99 -5.59 4.53
N LEU A 95 9.72 -4.57 4.97
CA LEU A 95 11.14 -4.39 4.65
C LEU A 95 12.07 -4.89 5.75
N SER A 96 11.61 -4.82 7.01
CA SER A 96 12.30 -5.44 8.15
C SER A 96 11.31 -5.86 9.22
N LEU A 97 11.68 -6.85 10.03
CA LEU A 97 10.90 -7.33 11.17
C LEU A 97 11.87 -7.84 12.24
N ASP A 98 11.77 -7.29 13.45
CA ASP A 98 12.54 -7.67 14.65
C ASP A 98 14.03 -7.84 14.36
N GLY A 99 14.63 -6.81 13.76
CA GLY A 99 16.05 -6.76 13.41
C GLY A 99 16.43 -7.52 12.12
N THR A 100 15.52 -8.30 11.54
CA THR A 100 15.77 -9.02 10.29
C THR A 100 15.49 -8.14 9.08
N ASP A 101 16.48 -7.86 8.25
CA ASP A 101 16.32 -7.18 6.96
C ASP A 101 15.73 -8.14 5.92
N LEU A 102 14.52 -7.86 5.45
CA LEU A 102 13.79 -8.67 4.48
C LEU A 102 13.94 -8.19 3.04
N ARG A 103 14.60 -7.06 2.79
CA ARG A 103 14.66 -6.43 1.46
C ARG A 103 15.27 -7.32 0.38
N LYS A 104 16.14 -8.27 0.75
CA LYS A 104 16.74 -9.24 -0.18
C LYS A 104 15.83 -10.43 -0.49
N GLU A 105 14.81 -10.66 0.33
CA GLU A 105 13.86 -11.75 0.13
C GLU A 105 12.93 -11.48 -1.09
N PRO A 106 12.39 -12.53 -1.72
CA PRO A 106 11.33 -12.40 -2.72
C PRO A 106 10.12 -11.62 -2.19
N LEU A 107 9.47 -10.80 -3.03
CA LEU A 107 8.27 -10.06 -2.64
C LEU A 107 7.17 -10.98 -2.08
N ALA A 108 6.96 -12.15 -2.68
CA ALA A 108 5.96 -13.11 -2.21
C ALA A 108 6.20 -13.55 -0.75
N THR A 109 7.48 -13.75 -0.37
CA THR A 109 7.87 -14.09 1.01
C THR A 109 7.61 -12.92 1.96
N ARG A 110 7.98 -11.70 1.58
CA ARG A 110 7.75 -10.50 2.38
C ARG A 110 6.26 -10.24 2.60
N LYS A 111 5.45 -10.42 1.54
CA LYS A 111 3.98 -10.28 1.63
C LYS A 111 3.33 -11.31 2.52
N GLU A 112 3.80 -12.55 2.50
CA GLU A 112 3.29 -13.59 3.41
C GLU A 112 3.60 -13.27 4.87
N LYS A 113 4.82 -12.77 5.16
CA LYS A 113 5.19 -12.30 6.50
C LYS A 113 4.34 -11.09 6.93
N LEU A 114 4.14 -10.12 6.02
CA LEU A 114 3.27 -8.98 6.26
C LEU A 114 1.83 -9.41 6.57
N ARG A 115 1.27 -10.33 5.78
CA ARG A 115 -0.07 -10.86 5.99
C ARG A 115 -0.23 -11.50 7.37
N LYS A 116 0.74 -12.31 7.80
CA LYS A 116 0.76 -12.93 9.13
C LYS A 116 0.84 -11.89 10.24
N LEU A 117 1.72 -10.89 10.11
CA LEU A 117 1.87 -9.80 11.08
C LEU A 117 0.56 -9.04 11.25
N LEU A 118 -0.12 -8.68 10.15
CA LEU A 118 -1.35 -7.89 10.19
C LEU A 118 -2.59 -8.70 10.58
N ALA A 119 -2.57 -10.03 10.44
CA ALA A 119 -3.66 -10.91 10.86
C ALA A 119 -3.65 -11.22 12.37
N ALA A 120 -2.64 -10.78 13.09
CA ALA A 120 -2.54 -11.04 14.52
C ALA A 120 -3.62 -10.28 15.31
N LYS A 121 -4.06 -10.89 16.44
CA LYS A 121 -5.04 -10.27 17.31
C LYS A 121 -4.51 -8.96 17.92
N GLY A 122 -5.34 -7.93 17.89
CA GLY A 122 -5.02 -6.63 18.49
C GLY A 122 -4.43 -5.61 17.49
N VAL A 123 -4.07 -6.04 16.27
CA VAL A 123 -3.65 -5.09 15.23
C VAL A 123 -4.82 -4.18 14.86
N SER A 124 -4.52 -2.89 14.79
CA SER A 124 -5.50 -1.85 14.47
C SER A 124 -6.07 -2.00 13.07
N ASN A 125 -7.38 -1.81 12.92
CA ASN A 125 -8.07 -1.80 11.61
C ASN A 125 -7.74 -0.57 10.74
N TYR A 126 -6.94 0.37 11.23
CA TYR A 126 -6.38 1.45 10.41
C TYR A 126 -5.28 0.96 9.47
N ILE A 127 -4.64 -0.20 9.75
CA ILE A 127 -3.67 -0.84 8.87
C ILE A 127 -4.36 -1.97 8.14
N ILE A 128 -4.37 -1.90 6.82
CA ILE A 128 -5.02 -2.87 5.94
C ILE A 128 -3.94 -3.54 5.09
N TYR A 129 -3.96 -4.88 5.05
CA TYR A 129 -3.13 -5.61 4.11
C TYR A 129 -3.57 -5.32 2.68
N SER A 130 -2.68 -4.82 1.83
CA SER A 130 -2.94 -4.70 0.40
C SER A 130 -2.91 -6.08 -0.24
N ASP A 131 -4.08 -6.65 -0.46
CA ASP A 131 -4.19 -7.99 -1.05
C ASP A 131 -3.83 -7.99 -2.53
N HIS A 132 -3.59 -9.17 -3.09
CA HIS A 132 -3.12 -9.33 -4.46
C HIS A 132 -3.72 -10.54 -5.15
N VAL A 133 -3.76 -10.47 -6.47
CA VAL A 133 -4.06 -11.62 -7.34
C VAL A 133 -2.78 -12.02 -8.06
N ARG A 134 -2.51 -13.33 -8.08
CA ARG A 134 -1.35 -13.89 -8.79
C ARG A 134 -1.74 -14.28 -10.20
N GLY A 135 -1.05 -13.75 -11.21
CA GLY A 135 -1.46 -13.92 -12.60
C GLY A 135 -2.79 -13.19 -12.93
N ALA A 136 -3.45 -13.54 -14.02
CA ALA A 136 -4.75 -12.99 -14.42
C ALA A 136 -4.86 -11.45 -14.46
N GLY A 137 -3.75 -10.75 -14.67
CA GLY A 137 -3.66 -9.30 -14.54
C GLY A 137 -4.64 -8.52 -15.43
N ARG A 138 -4.99 -9.03 -16.63
CA ARG A 138 -5.99 -8.37 -17.50
C ARG A 138 -7.39 -8.39 -16.89
N VAL A 139 -7.80 -9.52 -16.33
CA VAL A 139 -9.11 -9.67 -15.68
C VAL A 139 -9.17 -8.78 -14.44
N PHE A 140 -8.08 -8.75 -13.65
CA PHE A 140 -7.99 -7.91 -12.46
C PHE A 140 -8.03 -6.43 -12.82
N LEU A 141 -7.29 -5.98 -13.86
CA LEU A 141 -7.37 -4.61 -14.35
C LEU A 141 -8.78 -4.23 -14.81
N HIS A 142 -9.42 -5.11 -15.59
CA HIS A 142 -10.79 -4.84 -16.06
C HIS A 142 -11.75 -4.65 -14.89
N LYS A 143 -11.70 -5.53 -13.88
CA LYS A 143 -12.50 -5.40 -12.65
C LYS A 143 -12.18 -4.11 -11.88
N ALA A 144 -10.91 -3.76 -11.72
CA ALA A 144 -10.50 -2.53 -11.06
C ALA A 144 -11.07 -1.30 -11.78
N CYS A 145 -10.98 -1.27 -13.12
CA CYS A 145 -11.49 -0.14 -13.90
C CYS A 145 -13.02 -0.04 -13.86
N SER A 146 -13.74 -1.16 -13.97
CA SER A 146 -15.22 -1.16 -13.88
C SER A 146 -15.73 -0.79 -12.48
N SER A 147 -14.91 -0.98 -11.45
CA SER A 147 -15.20 -0.53 -10.08
C SER A 147 -14.78 0.91 -9.78
N GLY A 148 -14.29 1.67 -10.77
CA GLY A 148 -13.91 3.07 -10.60
C GLY A 148 -12.54 3.31 -9.95
N LEU A 149 -11.71 2.27 -9.81
CA LEU A 149 -10.36 2.39 -9.25
C LEU A 149 -9.40 3.07 -10.25
N GLU A 150 -8.33 3.69 -9.75
CA GLU A 150 -7.33 4.37 -10.59
C GLU A 150 -6.57 3.41 -11.52
N GLY A 151 -6.41 2.17 -11.11
CA GLY A 151 -5.67 1.15 -11.83
C GLY A 151 -5.10 0.08 -10.91
N ILE A 152 -4.06 -0.58 -11.37
CA ILE A 152 -3.38 -1.63 -10.61
C ILE A 152 -1.85 -1.43 -10.59
N MET A 153 -1.23 -2.03 -9.57
CA MET A 153 0.22 -2.22 -9.49
C MET A 153 0.55 -3.68 -9.83
N CYS A 154 1.45 -3.88 -10.80
CA CYS A 154 1.96 -5.21 -11.13
C CYS A 154 3.37 -5.33 -10.56
N LYS A 155 3.61 -6.31 -9.70
CA LYS A 155 4.87 -6.50 -8.98
C LYS A 155 5.43 -7.90 -9.23
N ARG A 156 6.74 -8.03 -9.52
CA ARG A 156 7.40 -9.34 -9.66
C ARG A 156 7.43 -10.05 -8.31
N ALA A 157 6.87 -11.26 -8.25
CA ALA A 157 6.74 -12.06 -7.04
C ALA A 157 8.09 -12.50 -6.45
N ASP A 158 9.06 -12.74 -7.31
CA ASP A 158 10.41 -13.23 -6.99
C ASP A 158 11.44 -12.10 -6.75
N ALA A 159 11.05 -10.84 -6.96
CA ALA A 159 11.99 -9.73 -6.90
C ALA A 159 12.33 -9.30 -5.47
N PRO A 160 13.59 -8.97 -5.19
CA PRO A 160 13.97 -8.25 -3.98
C PRO A 160 13.39 -6.81 -4.01
N TYR A 161 13.32 -6.19 -2.83
CA TYR A 161 12.94 -4.78 -2.73
C TYR A 161 14.06 -3.88 -3.28
N ARG A 162 13.66 -2.90 -4.07
CA ARG A 162 14.54 -1.83 -4.55
C ARG A 162 13.82 -0.51 -4.44
N SER A 163 14.43 0.46 -3.77
CA SER A 163 13.91 1.83 -3.76
C SER A 163 14.03 2.47 -5.14
N GLY A 164 13.16 3.44 -5.43
CA GLY A 164 13.17 4.18 -6.67
C GLY A 164 12.36 3.54 -7.80
N ARG A 165 12.62 3.98 -9.04
CA ARG A 165 11.93 3.47 -10.24
C ARG A 165 12.64 2.21 -10.75
N GLY A 166 11.87 1.15 -11.05
CA GLY A 166 12.39 -0.10 -11.56
C GLY A 166 11.42 -0.79 -12.51
N LYS A 167 11.88 -1.91 -13.11
CA LYS A 167 11.08 -2.74 -14.02
C LYS A 167 10.31 -3.84 -13.28
N THR A 168 10.54 -4.02 -11.99
CA THR A 168 9.90 -5.05 -11.15
C THR A 168 8.56 -4.62 -10.58
N TRP A 169 8.28 -3.31 -10.58
CA TRP A 169 6.99 -2.72 -10.19
C TRP A 169 6.49 -1.82 -11.32
N LEU A 170 5.35 -2.17 -11.88
CA LEU A 170 4.74 -1.47 -13.01
C LEU A 170 3.36 -0.96 -12.60
N LYS A 171 3.08 0.31 -12.85
CA LYS A 171 1.74 0.88 -12.70
C LYS A 171 0.97 0.80 -14.02
N VAL A 172 -0.25 0.31 -13.96
CA VAL A 172 -1.18 0.27 -15.09
C VAL A 172 -2.43 1.02 -14.69
N LYS A 173 -2.67 2.16 -15.35
CA LYS A 173 -3.84 3.03 -15.07
C LYS A 173 -5.03 2.61 -15.92
N CYS A 174 -6.23 2.81 -15.38
CA CYS A 174 -7.46 2.74 -16.15
C CYS A 174 -7.51 3.93 -17.12
N THR A 175 -7.55 3.66 -18.41
CA THR A 175 -7.72 4.70 -19.43
C THR A 175 -9.21 5.04 -19.48
N LYS A 176 -9.59 6.28 -19.17
CA LYS A 176 -10.94 6.78 -19.51
C LYS A 176 -10.91 7.04 -21.00
N ALA A 177 -11.49 6.15 -21.80
CA ALA A 177 -11.81 6.44 -23.18
C ALA A 177 -12.96 7.47 -23.18
N GLN A 178 -12.69 8.71 -23.56
CA GLN A 178 -13.73 9.67 -23.89
C GLN A 178 -13.97 9.54 -25.41
N GLU A 179 -15.16 9.09 -25.79
CA GLU A 179 -15.61 9.22 -27.14
C GLU A 179 -15.97 10.70 -27.38
N PHE A 180 -15.17 11.38 -28.17
CA PHE A 180 -15.55 12.69 -28.70
C PHE A 180 -16.36 12.46 -29.97
N VAL A 181 -17.64 12.81 -29.96
CA VAL A 181 -18.42 12.97 -31.17
C VAL A 181 -17.95 14.27 -31.82
N ILE A 182 -17.25 14.15 -32.95
CA ILE A 182 -16.91 15.30 -33.78
C ILE A 182 -18.15 15.58 -34.60
N GLY A 183 -18.90 16.66 -34.26
CA GLY A 183 -19.99 17.20 -35.04
C GLY A 183 -19.49 18.19 -36.09
#